data_2a32b87fcdbdab9ed088ee3142ddd445
#
_entry.id   2a32b87fcdbdab9ed088ee3142ddd445
#
_cell.length_a   1.000
_cell.length_b   1.000
_cell.length_c   1.000
_cell.angle_alpha   90.00
_cell.angle_beta   90.00
_cell.angle_gamma   90.00
#
_symmetry.space_group_name_H-M   'P 1'
#
loop_
_entity.id
_entity.type
_entity.pdbx_description
1 polymer ?
#
loop_
_entity_poly.entity_id
_entity_poly.type
_entity_poly.pdbx_seq_one_letter_code
_entity_poly.pdbx_strand_id
1 'polypeptide(L)'
;VNAQQGVIYVVEGDLNGPRRLRQLAGYADGSGSPSTRTIAFGEGLIGQCAAQGESIQIDDVPAGAVQIESGLMNAQPRSIIVLPVLFEDQVKAVIELASLYQFTPAHHAFLEQLSRSIGILLNTIEASMRTESLLSQSQQLAVELQSQQKELQQTNEEIALKAALLAEQKTEVEAKNQQIEQARRALEEKAAELALTSRYKSEFLANMSHELRTPLNSILILGQQLAENPDTNLTPRQVEFAKTIHAAGTDLLHLISDILDLSKIESGTVTVDSEEISFAHLRENLERSFRHDAERRDLEFSVDVAPELGRSLSTDPKRLQQILKNLLSNALKFTEDGSVRLKARPATSGWTPGHVILDTAPMVVAFEVSDTGIGISPEKQRIVFEAFQQADAGTSRKYGGTGLGLAISREIAGLLGGELKL
;
A
#
# COMPACT_ATOMS: atom_id res chain seq x y z
N VAL A 1 70.48 28.05 -56.91
CA VAL A 1 71.41 27.26 -56.12
C VAL A 1 71.53 25.90 -56.78
N ASN A 2 72.70 25.49 -57.16
CA ASN A 2 72.90 24.16 -57.78
C ASN A 2 73.04 23.09 -56.69
N ALA A 3 71.98 22.86 -55.88
CA ALA A 3 71.93 21.75 -54.95
C ALA A 3 71.37 20.48 -55.68
N GLN A 4 72.05 19.37 -55.57
CA GLN A 4 71.63 18.09 -56.15
C GLN A 4 70.79 17.25 -55.22
N GLN A 5 70.78 17.54 -53.90
CA GLN A 5 69.97 16.93 -52.89
C GLN A 5 69.44 18.01 -51.93
N GLY A 6 68.23 17.83 -51.41
CA GLY A 6 67.66 18.72 -50.40
C GLY A 6 66.61 18.00 -49.58
N VAL A 7 66.63 18.26 -48.31
CA VAL A 7 65.62 17.71 -47.33
C VAL A 7 65.19 18.82 -46.47
N ILE A 8 63.86 18.87 -46.15
CA ILE A 8 63.30 19.77 -45.21
C ILE A 8 62.69 18.96 -44.02
N TYR A 9 63.02 19.37 -42.82
CA TYR A 9 62.53 18.81 -41.58
C TYR A 9 61.72 19.88 -40.84
N VAL A 10 60.52 19.53 -40.37
CA VAL A 10 59.64 20.43 -39.58
C VAL A 10 59.69 20.04 -38.11
N VAL A 11 59.70 21.04 -37.24
CA VAL A 11 59.64 20.81 -35.79
C VAL A 11 58.29 20.33 -35.40
N GLU A 12 58.25 19.15 -34.78
CA GLU A 12 57.04 18.59 -34.10
C GLU A 12 57.27 18.56 -32.59
N GLY A 13 56.25 18.90 -31.82
CA GLY A 13 56.21 18.90 -30.36
C GLY A 13 55.85 20.27 -29.81
N ASP A 14 55.32 20.27 -28.56
CA ASP A 14 54.96 21.49 -27.88
C ASP A 14 56.20 22.25 -27.39
N LEU A 15 56.05 23.57 -27.20
CA LEU A 15 57.11 24.48 -26.70
C LEU A 15 57.77 24.01 -25.38
N ASN A 16 57.07 23.25 -24.54
CA ASN A 16 57.52 22.72 -23.25
C ASN A 16 57.81 21.21 -23.27
N GLY A 17 57.70 20.51 -24.41
CA GLY A 17 57.94 19.09 -24.55
C GLY A 17 59.19 18.73 -25.35
N PRO A 18 59.56 17.46 -25.49
CA PRO A 18 60.67 17.03 -26.32
C PRO A 18 60.37 17.35 -27.77
N ARG A 19 61.05 18.36 -28.31
CA ARG A 19 60.96 18.75 -29.69
C ARG A 19 61.76 17.78 -30.56
N ARG A 20 61.16 17.37 -31.68
CA ARG A 20 61.79 16.52 -32.66
C ARG A 20 61.61 17.12 -34.07
N LEU A 21 62.51 16.80 -34.93
CA LEU A 21 62.45 17.16 -36.34
C LEU A 21 61.94 15.98 -37.14
N ARG A 22 60.79 16.16 -37.80
CA ARG A 22 60.24 15.15 -38.73
C ARG A 22 60.48 15.56 -40.17
N GLN A 23 61.00 14.66 -41.00
CA GLN A 23 61.15 14.91 -42.40
C GLN A 23 59.82 15.23 -43.08
N LEU A 24 59.69 16.41 -43.67
CA LEU A 24 58.51 16.87 -44.36
C LEU A 24 58.55 16.46 -45.85
N ALA A 25 59.69 16.72 -46.48
CA ALA A 25 59.94 16.41 -47.89
C ALA A 25 61.43 16.26 -48.19
N GLY A 26 61.76 15.50 -49.18
CA GLY A 26 63.16 15.35 -49.72
C GLY A 26 63.21 15.26 -51.24
N TYR A 27 64.30 15.74 -51.76
CA TYR A 27 64.63 15.60 -53.21
C TYR A 27 65.99 14.91 -53.32
N ALA A 28 66.03 13.81 -54.03
CA ALA A 28 67.22 12.99 -54.25
C ALA A 28 67.91 12.54 -52.91
N ASP A 29 67.09 12.20 -51.91
CA ASP A 29 67.53 11.82 -50.55
C ASP A 29 67.72 10.29 -50.40
N GLY A 30 67.65 9.51 -51.46
CA GLY A 30 67.81 8.06 -51.45
C GLY A 30 66.70 7.29 -50.79
N SER A 31 65.76 7.96 -50.17
CA SER A 31 64.57 7.33 -49.48
C SER A 31 63.42 7.32 -50.48
N GLY A 32 63.09 6.20 -51.09
CA GLY A 32 61.96 6.04 -52.00
C GLY A 32 60.56 6.29 -51.45
N SER A 33 60.43 6.80 -50.20
CA SER A 33 59.23 7.24 -49.56
C SER A 33 59.58 8.24 -48.45
N PRO A 34 58.72 9.22 -48.15
CA PRO A 34 58.94 10.09 -46.96
C PRO A 34 59.11 9.20 -45.72
N SER A 35 60.37 8.99 -45.36
CA SER A 35 60.72 8.15 -44.24
C SER A 35 60.23 8.85 -42.97
N THR A 36 59.65 8.13 -42.05
CA THR A 36 59.29 8.59 -40.67
C THR A 36 60.51 8.85 -39.82
N ARG A 37 61.60 9.39 -40.49
CA ARG A 37 62.85 9.70 -39.80
C ARG A 37 62.62 10.93 -38.88
N THR A 38 62.61 10.72 -37.59
CA THR A 38 62.60 11.76 -36.58
C THR A 38 64.02 11.94 -36.02
N ILE A 39 64.43 13.17 -35.90
CA ILE A 39 65.75 13.54 -35.39
C ILE A 39 65.56 14.39 -34.12
N ALA A 40 66.26 14.07 -33.06
CA ALA A 40 66.22 14.89 -31.85
C ALA A 40 67.00 16.21 -32.00
N PHE A 41 66.60 17.24 -31.29
CA PHE A 41 67.38 18.48 -31.19
C PHE A 41 68.76 18.15 -30.60
N GLY A 42 69.84 18.59 -31.26
CA GLY A 42 71.24 18.29 -30.90
C GLY A 42 71.78 17.02 -31.53
N GLU A 43 70.98 16.19 -32.24
CA GLU A 43 71.40 14.94 -32.86
C GLU A 43 71.88 15.19 -34.31
N GLY A 44 73.12 14.94 -34.58
CA GLY A 44 73.70 15.13 -35.91
C GLY A 44 73.75 16.59 -36.37
N LEU A 45 74.04 16.87 -37.62
CA LEU A 45 74.14 18.25 -38.19
C LEU A 45 72.74 18.94 -38.15
N ILE A 46 71.71 18.24 -38.49
CA ILE A 46 70.33 18.76 -38.58
C ILE A 46 69.84 19.14 -37.23
N GLY A 47 69.97 18.22 -36.22
CA GLY A 47 69.55 18.47 -34.86
C GLY A 47 70.38 19.55 -34.14
N GLN A 48 71.69 19.64 -34.47
CA GLN A 48 72.60 20.70 -33.98
C GLN A 48 72.19 22.06 -34.52
N CYS A 49 71.93 22.16 -35.81
CA CYS A 49 71.43 23.38 -36.46
C CYS A 49 70.10 23.82 -35.81
N ALA A 50 69.21 22.86 -35.56
CA ALA A 50 67.94 23.16 -34.84
C ALA A 50 68.15 23.63 -33.42
N ALA A 51 69.11 23.08 -32.68
CA ALA A 51 69.40 23.45 -31.29
C ALA A 51 70.09 24.84 -31.17
N GLN A 52 70.98 25.16 -32.10
CA GLN A 52 71.72 26.41 -32.09
C GLN A 52 71.00 27.56 -32.81
N GLY A 53 70.10 27.25 -33.74
CA GLY A 53 69.45 28.26 -34.59
C GLY A 53 70.39 28.92 -35.58
N GLU A 54 71.56 28.32 -35.88
CA GLU A 54 72.56 28.86 -36.73
C GLU A 54 72.80 27.92 -37.97
N SER A 55 73.22 28.50 -39.12
CA SER A 55 73.50 27.72 -40.28
C SER A 55 74.84 26.99 -40.14
N ILE A 56 74.91 25.73 -40.62
CA ILE A 56 76.10 24.92 -40.55
C ILE A 56 76.47 24.62 -42.03
N GLN A 57 77.72 24.96 -42.39
CA GLN A 57 78.26 24.63 -43.72
C GLN A 57 79.51 23.76 -43.54
N ILE A 58 79.62 22.77 -44.43
CA ILE A 58 80.76 21.89 -44.52
C ILE A 58 81.21 21.90 -45.98
N ASP A 59 82.39 22.42 -46.17
CA ASP A 59 83.11 22.36 -47.49
C ASP A 59 84.13 21.23 -47.49
N ASP A 60 84.39 20.65 -48.67
CA ASP A 60 85.25 19.51 -48.83
C ASP A 60 84.90 18.31 -47.98
N VAL A 61 83.66 17.82 -48.16
CA VAL A 61 83.08 16.68 -47.43
C VAL A 61 84.00 15.44 -47.55
N PRO A 62 84.39 14.82 -46.43
CA PRO A 62 85.26 13.65 -46.43
C PRO A 62 84.74 12.50 -47.28
N ALA A 63 85.63 11.76 -47.93
CA ALA A 63 85.28 10.62 -48.75
C ALA A 63 84.53 9.56 -47.97
N GLY A 64 83.34 9.18 -48.41
CA GLY A 64 82.48 8.16 -47.75
C GLY A 64 81.57 8.62 -46.62
N ALA A 65 81.59 9.95 -46.24
CA ALA A 65 80.73 10.45 -45.21
C ALA A 65 79.26 10.61 -45.61
N VAL A 66 78.99 11.09 -46.82
CA VAL A 66 77.61 11.25 -47.36
C VAL A 66 77.67 10.99 -48.87
N GLN A 67 76.64 10.39 -49.43
CA GLN A 67 76.50 10.18 -50.89
C GLN A 67 75.18 10.76 -51.36
N ILE A 68 75.22 11.48 -52.49
CA ILE A 68 74.00 11.92 -53.19
C ILE A 68 73.60 10.78 -54.12
N GLU A 69 72.47 10.12 -53.81
CA GLU A 69 71.94 9.04 -54.60
C GLU A 69 70.70 9.53 -55.38
N SER A 70 70.79 9.58 -56.67
CA SER A 70 69.68 9.77 -57.58
C SER A 70 69.59 8.58 -58.55
N GLY A 71 68.42 8.26 -59.12
CA GLY A 71 68.26 7.12 -60.01
C GLY A 71 69.26 7.03 -61.19
N LEU A 72 70.00 8.06 -61.41
CA LEU A 72 70.97 8.14 -62.53
C LEU A 72 72.40 8.53 -62.11
N MET A 73 72.62 8.89 -60.90
CA MET A 73 73.89 9.40 -60.42
C MET A 73 74.10 9.04 -58.91
N ASN A 74 75.31 8.56 -58.63
CA ASN A 74 75.83 8.40 -57.31
C ASN A 74 77.16 9.20 -57.24
N ALA A 75 77.11 10.27 -56.46
CA ALA A 75 78.25 11.18 -56.35
C ALA A 75 78.42 11.71 -54.89
N GLN A 76 79.68 11.98 -54.55
CA GLN A 76 79.98 12.58 -53.24
C GLN A 76 79.74 14.10 -53.34
N PRO A 77 78.97 14.71 -52.41
CA PRO A 77 78.81 16.17 -52.35
C PRO A 77 80.18 16.85 -52.04
N ARG A 78 80.44 17.95 -52.65
CA ARG A 78 81.56 18.77 -52.26
C ARG A 78 81.27 19.73 -51.11
N SER A 79 80.01 20.19 -50.98
CA SER A 79 79.61 21.04 -49.97
C SER A 79 78.18 20.67 -49.48
N ILE A 80 77.93 20.74 -48.13
CA ILE A 80 76.64 20.56 -47.45
C ILE A 80 76.36 21.84 -46.65
N ILE A 81 75.15 22.35 -46.79
CA ILE A 81 74.66 23.45 -45.96
C ILE A 81 73.37 23.05 -45.26
N VAL A 82 73.34 23.30 -43.96
CA VAL A 82 72.12 23.06 -43.10
C VAL A 82 71.69 24.41 -42.59
N LEU A 83 70.43 24.77 -42.89
CA LEU A 83 69.87 26.10 -42.59
C LEU A 83 68.70 26.00 -41.70
N PRO A 84 68.65 26.77 -40.57
CA PRO A 84 67.45 26.87 -39.70
C PRO A 84 66.41 27.76 -40.39
N VAL A 85 65.17 27.33 -40.37
CA VAL A 85 64.02 28.12 -40.77
C VAL A 85 63.44 28.75 -39.47
N LEU A 86 63.70 30.03 -39.32
CA LEU A 86 63.35 30.76 -38.12
C LEU A 86 62.11 31.63 -38.30
N PHE A 87 61.31 31.69 -37.22
CA PHE A 87 60.30 32.72 -37.01
C PHE A 87 60.42 33.24 -35.56
N GLU A 88 60.72 34.55 -35.36
CA GLU A 88 60.94 35.18 -34.05
C GLU A 88 61.85 34.35 -33.14
N ASP A 89 63.07 34.07 -33.64
CA ASP A 89 64.11 33.28 -32.95
C ASP A 89 63.74 31.82 -32.62
N GLN A 90 62.60 31.35 -33.07
CA GLN A 90 62.21 29.94 -32.94
C GLN A 90 62.45 29.16 -34.22
N VAL A 91 63.15 28.06 -34.10
CA VAL A 91 63.32 27.14 -35.24
C VAL A 91 61.99 26.44 -35.53
N LYS A 92 61.40 26.64 -36.70
CA LYS A 92 60.20 26.00 -37.22
C LYS A 92 60.50 24.82 -38.10
N ALA A 93 61.62 24.87 -38.84
CA ALA A 93 62.08 23.81 -39.69
C ALA A 93 63.62 23.88 -39.90
N VAL A 94 64.21 22.84 -40.47
CA VAL A 94 65.61 22.82 -40.88
C VAL A 94 65.67 22.35 -42.31
N ILE A 95 66.43 23.01 -43.14
CA ILE A 95 66.66 22.63 -44.55
C ILE A 95 68.12 22.19 -44.70
N GLU A 96 68.33 20.98 -45.19
CA GLU A 96 69.62 20.42 -45.56
C GLU A 96 69.73 20.41 -47.05
N LEU A 97 70.81 20.93 -47.58
CA LEU A 97 71.14 20.91 -49.03
C LEU A 97 72.55 20.40 -49.21
N ALA A 98 72.69 19.51 -50.23
CA ALA A 98 73.99 18.99 -50.60
C ALA A 98 74.25 19.31 -52.09
N SER A 99 75.53 19.72 -52.45
CA SER A 99 75.93 20.16 -53.73
C SER A 99 77.28 19.60 -54.15
N LEU A 100 77.43 19.31 -55.47
CA LEU A 100 78.68 18.94 -56.08
C LEU A 100 79.61 20.16 -56.30
N TYR A 101 79.10 21.34 -56.04
CA TYR A 101 79.78 22.62 -56.16
C TYR A 101 79.84 23.34 -54.84
N GLN A 102 80.79 24.25 -54.67
CA GLN A 102 80.81 25.10 -53.44
C GLN A 102 79.68 26.11 -53.48
N PHE A 103 79.07 26.35 -52.33
CA PHE A 103 78.09 27.42 -52.16
C PHE A 103 78.77 28.78 -52.15
N THR A 104 78.30 29.69 -52.98
CA THR A 104 78.84 31.05 -53.11
C THR A 104 78.14 31.97 -52.11
N PRO A 105 78.76 33.16 -51.76
CA PRO A 105 78.05 34.15 -50.83
C PRO A 105 76.69 34.58 -51.39
N ALA A 106 76.46 34.61 -52.69
CA ALA A 106 75.15 34.88 -53.29
C ALA A 106 74.13 33.78 -52.99
N HIS A 107 74.60 32.50 -52.98
CA HIS A 107 73.74 31.36 -52.61
C HIS A 107 73.36 31.43 -51.19
N HIS A 108 74.23 31.81 -50.27
CA HIS A 108 73.93 32.00 -48.82
C HIS A 108 72.88 33.07 -48.62
N ALA A 109 73.05 34.27 -49.15
CA ALA A 109 72.10 35.37 -49.03
C ALA A 109 70.72 34.98 -49.57
N PHE A 110 70.61 34.24 -50.64
CA PHE A 110 69.36 33.74 -51.18
C PHE A 110 68.72 32.72 -50.27
N LEU A 111 69.49 31.74 -49.78
CA LEU A 111 69.00 30.67 -48.93
C LEU A 111 68.54 31.22 -47.57
N GLU A 112 69.23 32.20 -46.98
CA GLU A 112 68.79 32.89 -45.77
C GLU A 112 67.45 33.63 -45.97
N GLN A 113 67.32 34.33 -47.12
CA GLN A 113 66.06 35.02 -47.43
C GLN A 113 64.90 34.03 -47.62
N LEU A 114 65.16 32.91 -48.36
CA LEU A 114 64.21 31.84 -48.58
C LEU A 114 63.77 31.20 -47.23
N SER A 115 64.71 30.88 -46.33
CA SER A 115 64.44 30.29 -45.05
C SER A 115 63.57 31.20 -44.19
N ARG A 116 63.81 32.53 -44.12
CA ARG A 116 62.97 33.52 -43.46
C ARG A 116 61.55 33.53 -44.04
N SER A 117 61.38 33.49 -45.37
CA SER A 117 60.05 33.47 -45.97
C SER A 117 59.28 32.20 -45.68
N ILE A 118 59.96 31.05 -45.64
CA ILE A 118 59.37 29.77 -45.26
C ILE A 118 58.95 29.80 -43.79
N GLY A 119 59.72 30.41 -42.87
CA GLY A 119 59.40 30.55 -41.46
C GLY A 119 58.11 31.33 -41.23
N ILE A 120 57.95 32.46 -41.94
CA ILE A 120 56.71 33.24 -41.89
C ILE A 120 55.49 32.42 -42.37
N LEU A 121 55.66 31.72 -43.47
CA LEU A 121 54.61 30.88 -44.05
C LEU A 121 54.18 29.73 -43.10
N LEU A 122 55.14 29.01 -42.52
CA LEU A 122 54.86 27.92 -41.60
C LEU A 122 54.13 28.45 -40.35
N ASN A 123 54.58 29.57 -39.79
CA ASN A 123 53.89 30.18 -38.61
C ASN A 123 52.47 30.66 -38.96
N THR A 124 52.25 31.23 -40.13
CA THR A 124 50.91 31.65 -40.58
C THR A 124 49.98 30.48 -40.72
N ILE A 125 50.44 29.34 -41.29
CA ILE A 125 49.67 28.11 -41.42
C ILE A 125 49.29 27.54 -40.04
N GLU A 126 50.28 27.46 -39.09
CA GLU A 126 50.03 27.00 -37.72
C GLU A 126 48.98 27.87 -37.03
N ALA A 127 49.10 29.19 -37.12
CA ALA A 127 48.17 30.15 -36.50
C ALA A 127 46.75 30.00 -37.11
N SER A 128 46.63 29.85 -38.42
CA SER A 128 45.34 29.65 -39.10
C SER A 128 44.67 28.37 -38.64
N MET A 129 45.40 27.24 -38.66
CA MET A 129 44.86 25.93 -38.21
C MET A 129 44.40 25.96 -36.76
N ARG A 130 45.17 26.68 -35.88
CA ARG A 130 44.79 26.83 -34.47
C ARG A 130 43.51 27.64 -34.30
N THR A 131 43.37 28.73 -35.08
CA THR A 131 42.18 29.57 -35.08
C THR A 131 40.95 28.84 -35.56
N GLU A 132 41.05 28.05 -36.63
CA GLU A 132 39.95 27.22 -37.15
C GLU A 132 39.52 26.16 -36.14
N SER A 133 40.49 25.51 -35.49
CA SER A 133 40.21 24.51 -34.44
C SER A 133 39.46 25.13 -33.26
N LEU A 134 39.90 26.28 -32.77
CA LEU A 134 39.25 27.02 -31.66
C LEU A 134 37.85 27.51 -32.05
N LEU A 135 37.68 27.98 -33.28
CA LEU A 135 36.36 28.39 -33.79
C LEU A 135 35.38 27.23 -33.84
N SER A 136 35.84 26.08 -34.34
CA SER A 136 35.05 24.86 -34.41
C SER A 136 34.62 24.40 -32.99
N GLN A 137 35.55 24.37 -32.05
CA GLN A 137 35.24 24.04 -30.64
C GLN A 137 34.25 25.01 -30.02
N SER A 138 34.43 26.32 -30.26
CA SER A 138 33.52 27.36 -29.74
C SER A 138 32.10 27.21 -30.31
N GLN A 139 31.99 26.91 -31.61
CA GLN A 139 30.68 26.67 -32.26
C GLN A 139 29.98 25.42 -31.69
N GLN A 140 30.74 24.35 -31.48
CA GLN A 140 30.19 23.10 -30.90
C GLN A 140 29.68 23.34 -29.48
N LEU A 141 30.46 24.04 -28.67
CA LEU A 141 30.04 24.37 -27.28
C LEU A 141 28.81 25.28 -27.23
N ALA A 142 28.71 26.24 -28.16
CA ALA A 142 27.54 27.10 -28.28
C ALA A 142 26.25 26.31 -28.59
N VAL A 143 26.31 25.35 -29.50
CA VAL A 143 25.18 24.48 -29.85
C VAL A 143 24.78 23.61 -28.66
N GLU A 144 25.75 23.04 -27.95
CA GLU A 144 25.49 22.24 -26.75
C GLU A 144 24.83 23.04 -25.64
N LEU A 145 25.33 24.24 -25.33
CA LEU A 145 24.75 25.15 -24.37
C LEU A 145 23.31 25.55 -24.71
N GLN A 146 23.05 25.81 -26.00
CA GLN A 146 21.70 26.14 -26.46
C GLN A 146 20.75 24.97 -26.30
N SER A 147 21.20 23.74 -26.54
CA SER A 147 20.40 22.53 -26.30
C SER A 147 20.09 22.34 -24.83
N GLN A 148 21.09 22.45 -23.95
CA GLN A 148 20.91 22.36 -22.49
C GLN A 148 19.98 23.44 -21.95
N GLN A 149 20.11 24.68 -22.44
CA GLN A 149 19.22 25.77 -22.06
C GLN A 149 17.75 25.48 -22.39
N LYS A 150 17.51 24.92 -23.59
CA LYS A 150 16.15 24.56 -24.02
C LYS A 150 15.57 23.44 -23.16
N GLU A 151 16.35 22.40 -22.85
CA GLU A 151 15.93 21.30 -21.97
C GLU A 151 15.62 21.80 -20.55
N LEU A 152 16.46 22.67 -20.03
CA LEU A 152 16.26 23.27 -18.70
C LEU A 152 14.97 24.11 -18.66
N GLN A 153 14.69 24.85 -19.73
CA GLN A 153 13.46 25.65 -19.82
C GLN A 153 12.23 24.74 -19.83
N GLN A 154 12.22 23.67 -20.61
CA GLN A 154 11.12 22.70 -20.67
C GLN A 154 10.89 22.04 -19.29
N THR A 155 11.98 21.65 -18.63
CA THR A 155 11.90 21.04 -17.31
C THR A 155 11.31 22.03 -16.27
N ASN A 156 11.71 23.30 -16.32
CA ASN A 156 11.17 24.34 -15.44
C ASN A 156 9.67 24.59 -15.67
N GLU A 157 9.22 24.60 -16.92
CA GLU A 157 7.80 24.71 -17.26
C GLU A 157 6.99 23.52 -16.73
N GLU A 158 7.51 22.30 -16.85
CA GLU A 158 6.88 21.09 -16.32
C GLU A 158 6.79 21.09 -14.78
N ILE A 159 7.88 21.52 -14.12
CA ILE A 159 7.90 21.66 -12.66
C ILE A 159 6.88 22.71 -12.21
N ALA A 160 6.77 23.83 -12.89
CA ALA A 160 5.81 24.88 -12.55
C ALA A 160 4.37 24.38 -12.67
N LEU A 161 4.06 23.61 -13.73
CA LEU A 161 2.75 23.01 -13.93
C LEU A 161 2.40 21.98 -12.83
N LYS A 162 3.35 21.10 -12.51
CA LYS A 162 3.19 20.12 -11.42
C LYS A 162 3.02 20.77 -10.05
N ALA A 163 3.76 21.85 -9.79
CA ALA A 163 3.62 22.61 -8.55
C ALA A 163 2.25 23.26 -8.40
N ALA A 164 1.69 23.82 -9.49
CA ALA A 164 0.35 24.37 -9.48
C ALA A 164 -0.73 23.31 -9.22
N LEU A 165 -0.63 22.14 -9.88
CA LEU A 165 -1.54 21.01 -9.68
C LEU A 165 -1.49 20.48 -8.23
N LEU A 166 -0.28 20.34 -7.68
CA LEU A 166 -0.10 19.91 -6.28
C LEU A 166 -0.68 20.91 -5.28
N ALA A 167 -0.58 22.21 -5.56
CA ALA A 167 -1.18 23.22 -4.71
C ALA A 167 -2.71 23.14 -4.71
N GLU A 168 -3.33 22.90 -5.88
CA GLU A 168 -4.78 22.70 -6.00
C GLU A 168 -5.23 21.43 -5.26
N GLN A 169 -4.55 20.30 -5.47
CA GLN A 169 -4.85 19.05 -4.77
C GLN A 169 -4.70 19.19 -3.24
N LYS A 170 -3.70 19.93 -2.78
CA LYS A 170 -3.50 20.20 -1.36
C LYS A 170 -4.68 20.94 -0.76
N THR A 171 -5.17 21.99 -1.42
CA THR A 171 -6.34 22.76 -0.93
C THR A 171 -7.62 21.92 -0.91
N GLU A 172 -7.82 21.04 -1.91
CA GLU A 172 -8.95 20.10 -1.94
C GLU A 172 -8.89 19.09 -0.79
N VAL A 173 -7.71 18.51 -0.55
CA VAL A 173 -7.49 17.55 0.56
C VAL A 173 -7.71 18.22 1.93
N GLU A 174 -7.20 19.44 2.11
CA GLU A 174 -7.42 20.21 3.35
C GLU A 174 -8.91 20.51 3.59
N ALA A 175 -9.65 20.87 2.55
CA ALA A 175 -11.10 21.09 2.65
C ALA A 175 -11.86 19.80 3.00
N LYS A 176 -11.52 18.67 2.36
CA LYS A 176 -12.10 17.35 2.68
C LYS A 176 -11.78 16.92 4.11
N ASN A 177 -10.54 17.12 4.57
CA ASN A 177 -10.15 16.79 5.95
C ASN A 177 -10.94 17.61 6.96
N GLN A 178 -11.18 18.90 6.71
CA GLN A 178 -12.03 19.72 7.58
C GLN A 178 -13.47 19.20 7.63
N GLN A 179 -14.05 18.79 6.49
CA GLN A 179 -15.40 18.20 6.46
C GLN A 179 -15.45 16.87 7.22
N ILE A 180 -14.44 16.00 7.08
CA ILE A 180 -14.35 14.73 7.80
C ILE A 180 -14.27 14.97 9.32
N GLU A 181 -13.46 15.93 9.75
CA GLU A 181 -13.34 16.26 11.18
C GLU A 181 -14.64 16.82 11.77
N GLN A 182 -15.37 17.66 11.00
CA GLN A 182 -16.68 18.15 11.42
C GLN A 182 -17.71 17.02 11.51
N ALA A 183 -17.77 16.14 10.49
CA ALA A 183 -18.65 14.98 10.49
C ALA A 183 -18.35 14.02 11.64
N ARG A 184 -17.06 13.78 11.93
CA ARG A 184 -16.62 12.93 13.05
C ARG A 184 -17.08 13.49 14.40
N ARG A 185 -16.89 14.80 14.65
CA ARG A 185 -17.34 15.43 15.89
C ARG A 185 -18.85 15.37 16.04
N ALA A 186 -19.61 15.64 14.97
CA ALA A 186 -21.06 15.51 15.01
C ALA A 186 -21.52 14.07 15.30
N LEU A 187 -20.82 13.08 14.74
CA LEU A 187 -21.08 11.66 15.02
C LEU A 187 -20.76 11.28 16.47
N GLU A 188 -19.64 11.74 17.01
CA GLU A 188 -19.24 11.53 18.41
C GLU A 188 -20.26 12.16 19.37
N GLU A 189 -20.74 13.37 19.11
CA GLU A 189 -21.80 14.01 19.88
C GLU A 189 -23.10 13.21 19.86
N LYS A 190 -23.52 12.76 18.67
CA LYS A 190 -24.74 11.95 18.53
C LYS A 190 -24.61 10.58 19.20
N ALA A 191 -23.45 9.95 19.12
CA ALA A 191 -23.20 8.70 19.83
C ALA A 191 -23.26 8.88 21.34
N ALA A 192 -22.69 9.95 21.87
CA ALA A 192 -22.76 10.28 23.31
C ALA A 192 -24.19 10.58 23.74
N GLU A 193 -24.97 11.34 22.96
CA GLU A 193 -26.38 11.63 23.22
C GLU A 193 -27.23 10.35 23.27
N LEU A 194 -27.03 9.45 22.27
CA LEU A 194 -27.71 8.16 22.20
C LEU A 194 -27.37 7.27 23.39
N ALA A 195 -26.09 7.17 23.75
CA ALA A 195 -25.63 6.38 24.88
C ALA A 195 -26.25 6.89 26.20
N LEU A 196 -26.30 8.21 26.41
CA LEU A 196 -26.92 8.83 27.57
C LEU A 196 -28.43 8.55 27.63
N THR A 197 -29.10 8.73 26.48
CA THR A 197 -30.54 8.47 26.36
C THR A 197 -30.87 7.00 26.65
N SER A 198 -30.08 6.07 26.10
CA SER A 198 -30.23 4.64 26.35
C SER A 198 -30.04 4.30 27.83
N ARG A 199 -29.04 4.90 28.48
CA ARG A 199 -28.80 4.72 29.93
C ARG A 199 -29.97 5.25 30.76
N TYR A 200 -30.47 6.45 30.46
CA TYR A 200 -31.64 6.99 31.19
C TYR A 200 -32.89 6.13 30.99
N LYS A 201 -33.14 5.64 29.76
CA LYS A 201 -34.23 4.71 29.45
C LYS A 201 -34.15 3.45 30.35
N SER A 202 -32.95 2.85 30.44
CA SER A 202 -32.71 1.62 31.20
C SER A 202 -32.88 1.85 32.72
N GLU A 203 -32.32 2.95 33.24
CA GLU A 203 -32.45 3.32 34.67
C GLU A 203 -33.89 3.65 35.05
N PHE A 204 -34.61 4.39 34.21
CA PHE A 204 -36.02 4.68 34.40
C PHE A 204 -36.86 3.41 34.45
N LEU A 205 -36.68 2.49 33.49
CA LEU A 205 -37.41 1.23 33.45
C LEU A 205 -37.08 0.34 34.66
N ALA A 206 -35.82 0.30 35.09
CA ALA A 206 -35.41 -0.45 36.26
C ALA A 206 -36.11 0.07 37.54
N ASN A 207 -36.11 1.39 37.73
CA ASN A 207 -36.78 2.02 38.87
C ASN A 207 -38.30 1.81 38.83
N MET A 208 -38.92 2.02 37.67
CA MET A 208 -40.35 1.78 37.49
C MET A 208 -40.74 0.34 37.76
N SER A 209 -39.91 -0.64 37.41
CA SER A 209 -40.21 -2.05 37.74
C SER A 209 -40.25 -2.29 39.23
N HIS A 210 -39.32 -1.75 39.99
CA HIS A 210 -39.33 -1.88 41.45
C HIS A 210 -40.58 -1.25 42.06
N GLU A 211 -40.93 -0.05 41.60
CA GLU A 211 -42.12 0.67 42.06
C GLU A 211 -43.44 -0.02 41.67
N LEU A 212 -43.50 -0.70 40.55
CA LEU A 212 -44.66 -1.47 40.10
C LEU A 212 -44.73 -2.86 40.75
N ARG A 213 -43.61 -3.52 41.02
CA ARG A 213 -43.54 -4.86 41.60
C ARG A 213 -44.12 -4.91 43.02
N THR A 214 -43.82 -3.89 43.84
CA THR A 214 -44.22 -3.86 45.24
C THR A 214 -45.74 -3.88 45.43
N PRO A 215 -46.55 -2.95 44.84
CA PRO A 215 -47.99 -3.00 44.96
C PRO A 215 -48.60 -4.24 44.26
N LEU A 216 -48.01 -4.68 43.17
CA LEU A 216 -48.49 -5.83 42.41
C LEU A 216 -48.31 -7.14 43.21
N ASN A 217 -47.19 -7.34 43.88
CA ASN A 217 -46.99 -8.47 44.80
C ASN A 217 -48.03 -8.48 45.92
N SER A 218 -48.39 -7.33 46.47
CA SER A 218 -49.44 -7.24 47.47
C SER A 218 -50.80 -7.68 46.92
N ILE A 219 -51.14 -7.25 45.68
CA ILE A 219 -52.38 -7.68 45.01
C ILE A 219 -52.38 -9.20 44.76
N LEU A 220 -51.21 -9.75 44.31
CA LEU A 220 -51.09 -11.19 44.08
C LEU A 220 -51.24 -12.02 45.33
N ILE A 221 -50.58 -11.62 46.44
CA ILE A 221 -50.70 -12.32 47.74
C ILE A 221 -52.15 -12.32 48.24
N LEU A 222 -52.81 -11.16 48.22
CA LEU A 222 -54.20 -11.05 48.64
C LEU A 222 -55.12 -11.82 47.65
N GLY A 223 -54.91 -11.74 46.34
CA GLY A 223 -55.67 -12.51 45.37
C GLY A 223 -55.53 -14.01 45.56
N GLN A 224 -54.33 -14.50 45.86
CA GLN A 224 -54.08 -15.90 46.19
C GLN A 224 -54.79 -16.36 47.43
N GLN A 225 -54.68 -15.60 48.57
CA GLN A 225 -55.33 -15.90 49.79
C GLN A 225 -56.87 -15.99 49.65
N LEU A 226 -57.46 -15.03 48.91
CA LEU A 226 -58.90 -15.07 48.60
C LEU A 226 -59.25 -16.28 47.70
N ALA A 227 -58.40 -16.65 46.75
CA ALA A 227 -58.60 -17.80 45.84
C ALA A 227 -58.56 -19.16 46.62
N GLU A 228 -57.63 -19.27 47.59
CA GLU A 228 -57.48 -20.42 48.48
C GLU A 228 -58.67 -20.57 49.49
N ASN A 229 -59.33 -19.47 49.82
CA ASN A 229 -60.50 -19.39 50.70
C ASN A 229 -60.35 -20.26 51.99
N PRO A 230 -59.34 -20.07 52.84
CA PRO A 230 -59.02 -20.93 53.95
C PRO A 230 -60.17 -20.94 54.99
N ASP A 231 -60.85 -19.79 55.16
CA ASP A 231 -61.95 -19.67 56.07
C ASP A 231 -63.32 -20.16 55.53
N THR A 232 -63.35 -20.63 54.29
CA THR A 232 -64.52 -21.13 53.57
C THR A 232 -65.72 -20.17 53.56
N ASN A 233 -65.45 -18.87 53.65
CA ASN A 233 -66.45 -17.78 53.81
C ASN A 233 -66.79 -17.08 52.49
N LEU A 234 -66.07 -17.40 51.40
CA LEU A 234 -66.35 -16.88 50.05
C LEU A 234 -67.18 -17.80 49.18
N THR A 235 -68.08 -17.22 48.43
CA THR A 235 -68.85 -17.96 47.43
C THR A 235 -67.99 -18.49 46.29
N PRO A 236 -68.36 -19.57 45.58
CA PRO A 236 -67.58 -20.07 44.45
C PRO A 236 -67.28 -19.02 43.37
N ARG A 237 -68.20 -18.08 43.16
CA ARG A 237 -68.03 -16.97 42.21
C ARG A 237 -66.99 -15.95 42.69
N GLN A 238 -66.91 -15.67 43.99
CA GLN A 238 -65.88 -14.80 44.54
C GLN A 238 -64.50 -15.43 44.48
N VAL A 239 -64.39 -16.73 44.73
CA VAL A 239 -63.14 -17.49 44.54
C VAL A 239 -62.69 -17.43 43.09
N GLU A 240 -63.61 -17.54 42.14
CA GLU A 240 -63.29 -17.42 40.69
C GLU A 240 -62.78 -15.99 40.37
N PHE A 241 -63.41 -14.95 40.92
CA PHE A 241 -62.89 -13.57 40.78
C PHE A 241 -61.51 -13.42 41.36
N ALA A 242 -61.21 -13.97 42.51
CA ALA A 242 -59.92 -13.93 43.16
C ALA A 242 -58.83 -14.63 42.30
N LYS A 243 -59.16 -15.81 41.72
CA LYS A 243 -58.32 -16.52 40.77
C LYS A 243 -58.01 -15.68 39.53
N THR A 244 -59.02 -15.01 38.99
CA THR A 244 -58.87 -14.14 37.82
C THR A 244 -57.97 -12.93 38.14
N ILE A 245 -58.13 -12.30 39.30
CA ILE A 245 -57.28 -11.19 39.75
C ILE A 245 -55.84 -11.66 39.93
N HIS A 246 -55.63 -12.84 40.54
CA HIS A 246 -54.29 -13.40 40.74
C HIS A 246 -53.62 -13.72 39.41
N ALA A 247 -54.35 -14.36 38.48
CA ALA A 247 -53.82 -14.68 37.14
C ALA A 247 -53.42 -13.40 36.35
N ALA A 248 -54.34 -12.40 36.31
CA ALA A 248 -54.05 -11.13 35.64
C ALA A 248 -52.87 -10.36 36.23
N GLY A 249 -52.73 -10.39 37.56
CA GLY A 249 -51.58 -9.80 38.25
C GLY A 249 -50.27 -10.52 37.95
N THR A 250 -50.30 -11.85 37.85
CA THR A 250 -49.14 -12.67 37.45
C THR A 250 -48.69 -12.37 36.02
N ASP A 251 -49.63 -12.26 35.10
CA ASP A 251 -49.35 -11.87 33.71
C ASP A 251 -48.71 -10.49 33.59
N LEU A 252 -49.22 -9.52 34.39
CA LEU A 252 -48.65 -8.18 34.45
C LEU A 252 -47.20 -8.17 35.00
N LEU A 253 -46.94 -9.01 36.04
CA LEU A 253 -45.59 -9.14 36.60
C LEU A 253 -44.59 -9.71 35.56
N HIS A 254 -45.04 -10.70 34.81
CA HIS A 254 -44.23 -11.28 33.70
C HIS A 254 -43.96 -10.22 32.64
N LEU A 255 -44.97 -9.44 32.21
CA LEU A 255 -44.82 -8.37 31.23
C LEU A 255 -43.78 -7.32 31.68
N ILE A 256 -43.86 -6.89 32.95
CA ILE A 256 -42.89 -5.94 33.50
C ILE A 256 -41.48 -6.53 33.49
N SER A 257 -41.32 -7.80 33.87
CA SER A 257 -40.03 -8.50 33.85
C SER A 257 -39.47 -8.61 32.42
N ASP A 258 -40.31 -8.95 31.45
CA ASP A 258 -39.94 -9.06 30.03
C ASP A 258 -39.46 -7.73 29.45
N ILE A 259 -40.15 -6.60 29.77
CA ILE A 259 -39.77 -5.25 29.35
C ILE A 259 -38.39 -4.87 29.91
N LEU A 260 -38.16 -5.21 31.19
CA LEU A 260 -36.87 -4.94 31.83
C LEU A 260 -35.72 -5.77 31.21
N ASP A 261 -35.97 -7.06 30.99
CA ASP A 261 -34.97 -7.94 30.37
C ASP A 261 -34.61 -7.42 29.00
N LEU A 262 -35.59 -7.04 28.18
CA LEU A 262 -35.35 -6.45 26.84
C LEU A 262 -34.51 -5.14 26.97
N SER A 263 -34.91 -4.26 27.89
CA SER A 263 -34.18 -2.98 28.06
C SER A 263 -32.74 -3.16 28.54
N LYS A 264 -32.47 -4.14 29.42
CA LYS A 264 -31.11 -4.47 29.87
C LYS A 264 -30.25 -5.05 28.74
N ILE A 265 -30.85 -5.89 27.88
CA ILE A 265 -30.18 -6.47 26.74
C ILE A 265 -29.85 -5.38 25.71
N GLU A 266 -30.83 -4.53 25.35
CA GLU A 266 -30.62 -3.41 24.41
C GLU A 266 -29.54 -2.42 24.88
N SER A 267 -29.41 -2.21 26.19
CA SER A 267 -28.37 -1.32 26.74
C SER A 267 -27.00 -1.95 26.93
N GLY A 268 -26.86 -3.25 26.60
CA GLY A 268 -25.62 -3.98 26.76
C GLY A 268 -25.16 -4.18 28.23
N THR A 269 -26.08 -4.03 29.19
CA THR A 269 -25.74 -4.15 30.62
C THR A 269 -25.88 -5.58 31.16
N VAL A 270 -26.31 -6.52 30.32
CA VAL A 270 -26.42 -7.94 30.67
C VAL A 270 -25.05 -8.60 30.61
N THR A 271 -24.62 -9.16 31.72
CA THR A 271 -23.45 -10.06 31.78
C THR A 271 -23.89 -11.49 31.52
N VAL A 272 -23.08 -12.25 30.80
CA VAL A 272 -23.27 -13.68 30.54
C VAL A 272 -22.35 -14.44 31.49
N ASP A 273 -22.96 -15.20 32.40
CA ASP A 273 -22.23 -16.04 33.36
C ASP A 273 -22.16 -17.46 32.82
N SER A 274 -21.06 -17.78 32.12
CA SER A 274 -20.86 -19.08 31.51
C SER A 274 -20.47 -20.13 32.54
N GLU A 275 -21.28 -21.18 32.64
CA GLU A 275 -21.08 -22.34 33.52
C GLU A 275 -21.17 -23.63 32.69
N GLU A 276 -20.59 -24.70 33.18
CA GLU A 276 -20.72 -26.04 32.57
C GLU A 276 -22.04 -26.69 33.06
N ILE A 277 -22.97 -26.93 32.14
CA ILE A 277 -24.24 -27.59 32.45
C ILE A 277 -24.31 -28.97 31.76
N SER A 278 -24.80 -29.96 32.54
CA SER A 278 -25.05 -31.29 32.01
C SER A 278 -26.32 -31.33 31.16
N PHE A 279 -26.27 -31.93 29.96
CA PHE A 279 -27.47 -32.16 29.15
C PHE A 279 -28.52 -33.02 29.85
N ALA A 280 -28.09 -33.98 30.66
CA ALA A 280 -29.01 -34.81 31.46
C ALA A 280 -29.79 -33.96 32.47
N HIS A 281 -29.13 -33.04 33.18
CA HIS A 281 -29.75 -32.12 34.13
C HIS A 281 -30.68 -31.11 33.42
N LEU A 282 -30.27 -30.58 32.28
CA LEU A 282 -31.12 -29.71 31.46
C LEU A 282 -32.41 -30.44 31.02
N ARG A 283 -32.28 -31.66 30.51
CA ARG A 283 -33.42 -32.50 30.13
C ARG A 283 -34.37 -32.73 31.28
N GLU A 284 -33.84 -33.19 32.44
CA GLU A 284 -34.65 -33.47 33.62
C GLU A 284 -35.44 -32.24 34.12
N ASN A 285 -34.78 -31.08 34.12
CA ASN A 285 -35.45 -29.84 34.55
C ASN A 285 -36.56 -29.42 33.59
N LEU A 286 -36.37 -29.57 32.25
CA LEU A 286 -37.39 -29.24 31.28
C LEU A 286 -38.54 -30.23 31.30
N GLU A 287 -38.25 -31.53 31.39
CA GLU A 287 -39.29 -32.55 31.54
C GLU A 287 -40.14 -32.34 32.78
N ARG A 288 -39.53 -32.08 33.95
CA ARG A 288 -40.24 -31.79 35.20
C ARG A 288 -41.12 -30.52 35.09
N SER A 289 -40.66 -29.51 34.38
CA SER A 289 -41.39 -28.24 34.24
C SER A 289 -42.62 -28.33 33.35
N PHE A 290 -42.56 -29.16 32.29
CA PHE A 290 -43.59 -29.15 31.25
C PHE A 290 -44.39 -30.43 31.11
N ARG A 291 -43.92 -31.54 31.67
CA ARG A 291 -44.62 -32.85 31.57
C ARG A 291 -46.07 -32.79 32.10
N HIS A 292 -46.28 -32.21 33.28
CA HIS A 292 -47.62 -32.13 33.86
C HIS A 292 -48.56 -31.23 33.04
N ASP A 293 -48.06 -30.14 32.48
CA ASP A 293 -48.86 -29.25 31.63
C ASP A 293 -49.22 -29.93 30.28
N ALA A 294 -48.30 -30.72 29.72
CA ALA A 294 -48.56 -31.54 28.51
C ALA A 294 -49.59 -32.64 28.76
N GLU A 295 -49.42 -33.41 29.86
CA GLU A 295 -50.37 -34.45 30.30
C GLU A 295 -51.78 -33.87 30.55
N ARG A 296 -51.88 -32.72 31.15
CA ARG A 296 -53.18 -32.06 31.38
C ARG A 296 -53.89 -31.64 30.07
N ARG A 297 -53.13 -31.45 29.01
CA ARG A 297 -53.62 -31.07 27.67
C ARG A 297 -53.71 -32.26 26.72
N ASP A 298 -53.39 -33.48 27.17
CA ASP A 298 -53.34 -34.71 26.37
C ASP A 298 -52.36 -34.63 25.18
N LEU A 299 -51.20 -33.95 25.39
CA LEU A 299 -50.18 -33.80 24.38
C LEU A 299 -48.96 -34.71 24.65
N GLU A 300 -48.44 -35.35 23.57
CA GLU A 300 -47.15 -36.02 23.68
C GLU A 300 -46.01 -35.01 23.86
N PHE A 301 -45.21 -35.18 24.93
CA PHE A 301 -44.05 -34.31 25.20
C PHE A 301 -42.77 -35.14 25.31
N SER A 302 -41.73 -34.78 24.53
CA SER A 302 -40.42 -35.42 24.62
C SER A 302 -39.30 -34.43 24.58
N VAL A 303 -38.20 -34.78 25.28
CA VAL A 303 -36.94 -34.06 25.29
C VAL A 303 -35.82 -35.03 24.90
N ASP A 304 -35.32 -34.92 23.68
CA ASP A 304 -34.32 -35.79 23.10
C ASP A 304 -32.96 -35.10 23.03
N VAL A 305 -31.91 -35.75 23.53
CA VAL A 305 -30.54 -35.28 23.47
C VAL A 305 -29.71 -36.29 22.66
N ALA A 306 -29.13 -35.84 21.57
CA ALA A 306 -28.32 -36.69 20.72
C ALA A 306 -27.04 -37.13 21.48
N PRO A 307 -26.70 -38.44 21.41
CA PRO A 307 -25.53 -38.98 22.11
C PRO A 307 -24.19 -38.35 21.73
N GLU A 308 -24.14 -37.79 20.52
CA GLU A 308 -22.95 -37.16 19.93
C GLU A 308 -22.56 -35.81 20.59
N LEU A 309 -23.49 -35.22 21.37
CA LEU A 309 -23.23 -33.94 22.06
C LEU A 309 -22.29 -34.03 23.27
N GLY A 310 -21.96 -35.25 23.70
CA GLY A 310 -21.18 -35.44 24.93
C GLY A 310 -22.02 -35.24 26.19
N ARG A 311 -21.38 -34.87 27.31
CA ARG A 311 -22.03 -34.84 28.62
C ARG A 311 -22.52 -33.45 29.06
N SER A 312 -21.83 -32.39 28.59
CA SER A 312 -22.04 -31.03 29.10
C SER A 312 -21.88 -29.99 27.99
N LEU A 313 -22.38 -28.79 28.25
CA LEU A 313 -22.30 -27.59 27.44
C LEU A 313 -21.85 -26.43 28.35
N SER A 314 -20.92 -25.61 27.88
CA SER A 314 -20.54 -24.36 28.55
C SER A 314 -21.39 -23.21 28.00
N THR A 315 -22.26 -22.64 28.88
CA THR A 315 -23.17 -21.54 28.53
C THR A 315 -23.72 -20.92 29.82
N ASP A 316 -24.52 -19.85 29.71
CA ASP A 316 -25.30 -19.33 30.83
C ASP A 316 -26.60 -20.16 31.02
N PRO A 317 -26.70 -20.95 32.12
CA PRO A 317 -27.81 -21.84 32.32
C PRO A 317 -29.16 -21.11 32.43
N LYS A 318 -29.18 -19.94 33.07
CA LYS A 318 -30.40 -19.16 33.27
C LYS A 318 -30.93 -18.62 31.97
N ARG A 319 -30.04 -18.10 31.14
CA ARG A 319 -30.40 -17.56 29.82
C ARG A 319 -30.80 -18.63 28.82
N LEU A 320 -30.08 -19.73 28.76
CA LEU A 320 -30.49 -20.87 27.94
C LEU A 320 -31.86 -21.41 28.36
N GLN A 321 -32.10 -21.61 29.68
CA GLN A 321 -33.41 -22.04 30.16
C GLN A 321 -34.53 -21.03 29.88
N GLN A 322 -34.25 -19.73 29.90
CA GLN A 322 -35.21 -18.67 29.55
C GLN A 322 -35.67 -18.82 28.10
N ILE A 323 -34.73 -19.02 27.15
CA ILE A 323 -35.06 -19.29 25.73
C ILE A 323 -35.90 -20.54 25.60
N LEU A 324 -35.42 -21.68 26.13
CA LEU A 324 -36.08 -22.97 25.95
C LEU A 324 -37.48 -23.00 26.62
N LYS A 325 -37.62 -22.41 27.79
CA LYS A 325 -38.95 -22.30 28.49
C LYS A 325 -39.93 -21.47 27.65
N ASN A 326 -39.46 -20.34 27.07
CA ASN A 326 -40.34 -19.52 26.25
C ASN A 326 -40.79 -20.28 24.97
N LEU A 327 -39.86 -20.96 24.31
CA LEU A 327 -40.19 -21.75 23.09
C LEU A 327 -41.13 -22.91 23.39
N LEU A 328 -40.86 -23.67 24.47
CA LEU A 328 -41.70 -24.79 24.86
C LEU A 328 -43.08 -24.34 25.38
N SER A 329 -43.17 -23.26 26.13
CA SER A 329 -44.44 -22.66 26.56
C SER A 329 -45.27 -22.22 25.35
N ASN A 330 -44.66 -21.61 24.34
CA ASN A 330 -45.38 -21.27 23.09
C ASN A 330 -45.84 -22.51 22.35
N ALA A 331 -45.00 -23.54 22.18
CA ALA A 331 -45.34 -24.79 21.50
C ALA A 331 -46.56 -25.47 22.17
N LEU A 332 -46.51 -25.64 23.50
CA LEU A 332 -47.64 -26.22 24.24
C LEU A 332 -48.90 -25.36 24.22
N LYS A 333 -48.76 -24.06 24.16
CA LYS A 333 -49.88 -23.10 24.12
C LYS A 333 -50.62 -23.13 22.81
N PHE A 334 -49.91 -23.30 21.67
CA PHE A 334 -50.45 -23.23 20.32
C PHE A 334 -50.73 -24.62 19.70
N THR A 335 -50.47 -25.71 20.47
CA THR A 335 -50.84 -27.08 20.09
C THR A 335 -52.07 -27.51 20.85
N GLU A 336 -53.16 -27.84 20.15
CA GLU A 336 -54.41 -28.38 20.77
C GLU A 336 -54.34 -29.89 20.90
N ASP A 337 -53.86 -30.58 19.83
CA ASP A 337 -53.70 -32.03 19.75
C ASP A 337 -52.39 -32.41 19.10
N GLY A 338 -51.80 -33.53 19.51
CA GLY A 338 -50.58 -34.06 18.92
C GLY A 338 -49.35 -33.99 19.81
N SER A 339 -48.21 -33.41 19.35
CA SER A 339 -46.95 -33.51 20.08
C SER A 339 -46.15 -32.22 20.09
N VAL A 340 -45.37 -32.05 21.17
CA VAL A 340 -44.35 -31.05 21.33
C VAL A 340 -43.01 -31.74 21.63
N ARG A 341 -41.98 -31.47 20.85
CA ARG A 341 -40.67 -32.11 20.98
C ARG A 341 -39.54 -31.08 21.04
N LEU A 342 -38.65 -31.25 21.99
CA LEU A 342 -37.36 -30.57 22.02
C LEU A 342 -36.27 -31.57 21.65
N LYS A 343 -35.45 -31.24 20.65
CA LYS A 343 -34.28 -32.03 20.26
C LYS A 343 -33.02 -31.21 20.33
N ALA A 344 -32.03 -31.68 21.08
CA ALA A 344 -30.69 -31.13 21.09
C ALA A 344 -29.75 -32.02 20.26
N ARG A 345 -29.04 -31.43 19.28
CA ARG A 345 -28.14 -32.15 18.37
C ARG A 345 -26.95 -31.30 17.93
N PRO A 346 -25.83 -31.92 17.50
CA PRO A 346 -24.79 -31.18 16.82
C PRO A 346 -25.30 -30.58 15.51
N ALA A 347 -24.84 -29.39 15.16
CA ALA A 347 -25.16 -28.75 13.89
C ALA A 347 -23.88 -28.31 13.17
N THR A 348 -23.84 -28.54 11.86
CA THR A 348 -22.76 -28.10 10.97
C THR A 348 -23.20 -27.00 10.01
N SER A 349 -24.49 -26.68 10.01
CA SER A 349 -25.12 -25.66 9.16
C SER A 349 -26.49 -25.29 9.74
N GLY A 350 -27.17 -24.31 9.17
CA GLY A 350 -28.51 -23.89 9.57
C GLY A 350 -28.57 -22.45 10.10
N TRP A 351 -27.42 -21.82 10.32
CA TRP A 351 -27.33 -20.40 10.69
C TRP A 351 -27.05 -19.51 9.47
N THR A 352 -27.09 -18.20 9.66
CA THR A 352 -26.80 -17.22 8.62
C THR A 352 -25.32 -17.28 8.22
N PRO A 353 -24.98 -17.48 6.93
CA PRO A 353 -23.59 -17.49 6.47
C PRO A 353 -22.85 -16.20 6.84
N GLY A 354 -21.60 -16.31 7.30
CA GLY A 354 -20.82 -15.18 7.77
C GLY A 354 -21.02 -14.85 9.27
N HIS A 355 -21.66 -15.71 10.04
CA HIS A 355 -21.81 -15.54 11.48
C HIS A 355 -20.47 -15.78 12.19
N VAL A 356 -19.87 -14.70 12.74
CA VAL A 356 -18.48 -14.67 13.24
C VAL A 356 -18.18 -15.79 14.24
N ILE A 357 -19.12 -16.09 15.12
CA ILE A 357 -18.93 -17.10 16.19
C ILE A 357 -19.26 -18.49 15.67
N LEU A 358 -20.44 -18.69 15.06
CA LEU A 358 -20.91 -20.01 14.66
C LEU A 358 -20.10 -20.63 13.52
N ASP A 359 -19.57 -19.82 12.60
CA ASP A 359 -18.72 -20.29 11.50
C ASP A 359 -17.32 -20.76 11.97
N THR A 360 -16.89 -20.27 13.16
CA THR A 360 -15.55 -20.57 13.69
C THR A 360 -15.57 -21.51 14.89
N ALA A 361 -16.77 -21.80 15.44
CA ALA A 361 -16.92 -22.67 16.60
C ALA A 361 -16.52 -24.11 16.29
N PRO A 362 -15.77 -24.78 17.17
CA PRO A 362 -15.38 -26.19 16.98
C PRO A 362 -16.58 -27.14 17.01
N MET A 363 -17.65 -26.77 17.67
CA MET A 363 -18.91 -27.50 17.74
C MET A 363 -20.05 -26.51 18.00
N VAL A 364 -21.12 -26.65 17.23
CA VAL A 364 -22.38 -25.91 17.42
C VAL A 364 -23.46 -26.85 17.87
N VAL A 365 -24.23 -26.46 18.89
CA VAL A 365 -25.37 -27.21 19.41
C VAL A 365 -26.66 -26.55 18.94
N ALA A 366 -27.49 -27.29 18.20
CA ALA A 366 -28.84 -26.87 17.82
C ALA A 366 -29.86 -27.42 18.82
N PHE A 367 -30.68 -26.54 19.39
CA PHE A 367 -31.88 -26.83 20.15
C PHE A 367 -33.09 -26.57 19.26
N GLU A 368 -33.79 -27.62 18.89
CA GLU A 368 -34.92 -27.60 17.96
C GLU A 368 -36.20 -27.91 18.71
N VAL A 369 -37.12 -26.95 18.77
CA VAL A 369 -38.46 -27.12 19.33
C VAL A 369 -39.44 -27.27 18.18
N SER A 370 -40.10 -28.40 18.11
CA SER A 370 -41.09 -28.73 17.08
C SER A 370 -42.44 -28.97 17.73
N ASP A 371 -43.49 -28.41 17.14
CA ASP A 371 -44.87 -28.62 17.54
C ASP A 371 -45.76 -29.00 16.34
N THR A 372 -46.92 -29.62 16.63
CA THR A 372 -47.93 -29.97 15.61
C THR A 372 -49.11 -28.99 15.65
N GLY A 373 -48.89 -27.77 16.17
CA GLY A 373 -49.93 -26.79 16.34
C GLY A 373 -50.32 -26.02 15.06
N ILE A 374 -50.87 -24.84 15.27
CA ILE A 374 -51.47 -24.00 14.21
C ILE A 374 -50.42 -23.48 13.20
N GLY A 375 -49.13 -23.57 13.50
CA GLY A 375 -48.03 -23.03 12.70
C GLY A 375 -48.02 -21.51 12.58
N ILE A 376 -47.01 -20.99 11.86
CA ILE A 376 -46.82 -19.57 11.61
C ILE A 376 -46.74 -19.33 10.10
N SER A 377 -47.63 -18.50 9.57
CA SER A 377 -47.64 -18.22 8.11
C SER A 377 -46.34 -17.52 7.67
N PRO A 378 -45.85 -17.78 6.46
CA PRO A 378 -44.56 -17.20 5.98
C PRO A 378 -44.48 -15.66 6.08
N GLU A 379 -45.59 -14.99 5.89
CA GLU A 379 -45.68 -13.51 5.98
C GLU A 379 -45.42 -13.01 7.42
N LYS A 380 -45.75 -13.82 8.42
CA LYS A 380 -45.65 -13.48 9.84
C LYS A 380 -44.38 -13.96 10.50
N GLN A 381 -43.61 -14.86 9.87
CA GLN A 381 -42.39 -15.43 10.43
C GLN A 381 -41.30 -14.36 10.78
N ARG A 382 -41.28 -13.24 10.06
CA ARG A 382 -40.39 -12.12 10.38
C ARG A 382 -40.92 -11.26 11.54
N ILE A 383 -42.21 -11.01 11.51
CA ILE A 383 -42.89 -10.09 12.44
C ILE A 383 -42.95 -10.66 13.86
N VAL A 384 -43.03 -11.97 14.03
CA VAL A 384 -43.15 -12.61 15.36
C VAL A 384 -41.88 -12.45 16.23
N PHE A 385 -40.77 -12.01 15.65
CA PHE A 385 -39.55 -11.67 16.38
C PHE A 385 -39.47 -10.18 16.76
N GLU A 386 -40.39 -9.35 16.30
CA GLU A 386 -40.45 -7.93 16.69
C GLU A 386 -41.17 -7.79 18.03
N ALA A 387 -40.67 -6.89 18.89
CA ALA A 387 -41.25 -6.67 20.19
C ALA A 387 -42.73 -6.20 20.10
N PHE A 388 -43.59 -6.72 20.94
CA PHE A 388 -45.03 -6.41 20.98
C PHE A 388 -45.84 -6.84 19.75
N GLN A 389 -45.25 -7.59 18.81
CA GLN A 389 -45.96 -8.10 17.64
C GLN A 389 -46.56 -9.48 17.95
N GLN A 390 -47.76 -9.70 17.47
CA GLN A 390 -48.48 -10.96 17.57
C GLN A 390 -49.04 -11.35 16.22
N ALA A 391 -49.10 -12.67 15.93
CA ALA A 391 -49.50 -13.19 14.63
C ALA A 391 -50.93 -12.82 14.25
N ASP A 392 -51.89 -12.75 15.21
CA ASP A 392 -53.30 -12.37 14.97
C ASP A 392 -53.96 -11.79 16.19
N ALA A 393 -54.84 -10.77 15.99
CA ALA A 393 -55.67 -10.20 17.05
C ALA A 393 -56.72 -11.18 17.59
N GLY A 394 -57.03 -12.25 16.84
CA GLY A 394 -57.95 -13.32 17.27
C GLY A 394 -57.30 -14.33 18.22
N THR A 395 -56.05 -14.69 17.99
CA THR A 395 -55.26 -15.56 18.87
C THR A 395 -54.94 -14.90 20.20
N SER A 396 -54.83 -13.58 20.24
CA SER A 396 -54.61 -12.77 21.46
C SER A 396 -55.75 -12.93 22.47
N ARG A 397 -57.00 -13.04 22.02
CA ARG A 397 -58.16 -13.20 22.95
C ARG A 397 -58.28 -14.63 23.47
N LYS A 398 -57.86 -15.65 22.72
CA LYS A 398 -57.96 -17.05 23.10
C LYS A 398 -56.77 -17.54 23.92
N TYR A 399 -55.57 -17.07 23.60
CA TYR A 399 -54.35 -17.63 24.15
C TYR A 399 -53.50 -16.62 24.97
N GLY A 400 -53.77 -15.31 24.88
CA GLY A 400 -53.03 -14.26 25.64
C GLY A 400 -51.52 -14.18 25.27
N GLY A 401 -50.79 -13.27 25.85
CA GLY A 401 -49.33 -13.19 25.69
C GLY A 401 -48.85 -11.75 25.50
N THR A 402 -47.59 -11.48 25.84
CA THR A 402 -46.98 -10.12 25.81
C THR A 402 -46.47 -9.73 24.41
N GLY A 403 -46.20 -10.70 23.54
CA GLY A 403 -45.52 -10.49 22.26
C GLY A 403 -44.02 -10.15 22.40
N LEU A 404 -43.45 -10.36 23.60
CA LEU A 404 -42.05 -10.06 23.91
C LEU A 404 -41.16 -11.31 23.91
N GLY A 405 -41.74 -12.47 24.19
CA GLY A 405 -40.97 -13.71 24.45
C GLY A 405 -39.99 -14.08 23.31
N LEU A 406 -40.47 -14.11 22.06
CA LEU A 406 -39.60 -14.46 20.90
C LEU A 406 -38.55 -13.39 20.65
N ALA A 407 -38.88 -12.10 20.78
CA ALA A 407 -37.92 -11.00 20.66
C ALA A 407 -36.81 -11.13 21.71
N ILE A 408 -37.17 -11.36 22.97
CA ILE A 408 -36.20 -11.58 24.06
C ILE A 408 -35.38 -12.83 23.82
N SER A 409 -35.98 -13.92 23.35
CA SER A 409 -35.24 -15.16 23.04
C SER A 409 -34.22 -14.96 21.93
N ARG A 410 -34.53 -14.17 20.91
CA ARG A 410 -33.60 -13.84 19.84
C ARG A 410 -32.41 -13.01 20.35
N GLU A 411 -32.68 -12.00 21.16
CA GLU A 411 -31.62 -11.16 21.72
C GLU A 411 -30.72 -11.96 22.70
N ILE A 412 -31.32 -12.82 23.55
CA ILE A 412 -30.56 -13.70 24.44
C ILE A 412 -29.71 -14.70 23.62
N ALA A 413 -30.26 -15.29 22.56
CA ALA A 413 -29.49 -16.19 21.68
C ALA A 413 -28.28 -15.49 21.10
N GLY A 414 -28.42 -14.25 20.65
CA GLY A 414 -27.30 -13.40 20.19
C GLY A 414 -26.28 -13.15 21.30
N LEU A 415 -26.68 -12.86 22.53
CA LEU A 415 -25.78 -12.70 23.68
C LEU A 415 -24.98 -13.97 24.00
N LEU A 416 -25.60 -15.14 23.83
CA LEU A 416 -24.94 -16.44 24.00
C LEU A 416 -24.05 -16.84 22.81
N GLY A 417 -23.92 -15.99 21.81
CA GLY A 417 -23.12 -16.24 20.59
C GLY A 417 -23.82 -17.13 19.56
N GLY A 418 -25.13 -17.33 19.71
CA GLY A 418 -25.96 -18.14 18.83
C GLY A 418 -26.92 -17.33 17.97
N GLU A 419 -27.83 -18.02 17.29
CA GLU A 419 -28.89 -17.45 16.46
C GLU A 419 -30.21 -18.20 16.70
N LEU A 420 -31.35 -17.50 16.70
CA LEU A 420 -32.68 -18.09 16.76
C LEU A 420 -33.37 -17.95 15.40
N LYS A 421 -33.86 -19.08 14.87
CA LYS A 421 -34.58 -19.16 13.59
C LYS A 421 -35.89 -19.98 13.71
N LEU A 422 -36.78 -19.71 12.76
CA LEU A 422 -37.99 -20.51 12.50
C LEU A 422 -37.84 -21.35 11.24
#